data_8eaaedd751a6fc1cdb7b17e8d5d8c520
#
_entry.id   8eaaedd751a6fc1cdb7b17e8d5d8c520
#
_cell.length_a   1.000
_cell.length_b   1.000
_cell.length_c   1.000
_cell.angle_alpha   90.00
_cell.angle_beta   90.00
_cell.angle_gamma   90.00
#
_symmetry.space_group_name_H-M   'P 1'
#
loop_
_entity.id
_entity.type
_entity.pdbx_description
1 polymer ?
#
loop_
_entity_poly.entity_id
_entity_poly.type
_entity_poly.pdbx_seq_one_letter_code
_entity_poly.pdbx_strand_id
1 'polypeptide(L)'
;MGVPVVDLPKMSILGLSYTSPFTAIRFVLFGTTRRGGSSWTDLTLIEMVAAYYRIGAEEEVRPEVGLGQSAKETGYWTFEGDVRASQWNFAGIGATGGGRPGISWPSLEEGVRGHLRRLRMYASASAPYDLDILRRSLPLSYWGASPDVEDLGGRWAKSPTYGISVRQYVNTLISS
;
A
#
# COMPACT_ATOMS: atom_id res chain seq x y z
N MET A 1 24.74 27.60 7.52
CA MET A 1 25.16 26.23 7.84
C MET A 1 23.98 25.33 7.56
N GLY A 2 24.06 24.52 6.49
CA GLY A 2 23.01 23.56 6.16
C GLY A 2 22.97 22.46 7.20
N VAL A 3 21.78 22.13 7.71
CA VAL A 3 21.60 20.96 8.56
C VAL A 3 22.01 19.74 7.72
N PRO A 4 22.89 18.84 8.21
CA PRO A 4 23.25 17.65 7.45
C PRO A 4 21.96 16.87 7.15
N VAL A 5 21.72 16.56 5.88
CA VAL A 5 20.68 15.62 5.46
C VAL A 5 21.10 14.29 6.05
N VAL A 6 20.49 13.88 7.15
CA VAL A 6 20.68 12.54 7.70
C VAL A 6 20.05 11.60 6.65
N ASP A 7 20.91 10.88 5.95
CA ASP A 7 20.49 9.84 5.01
C ASP A 7 19.92 8.68 5.84
N LEU A 8 18.60 8.76 6.13
CA LEU A 8 17.92 7.72 6.87
C LEU A 8 17.96 6.42 6.04
N PRO A 9 18.25 5.27 6.66
CA PRO A 9 18.26 4.02 5.94
C PRO A 9 16.91 3.80 5.24
N LYS A 10 16.95 3.28 4.03
CA LYS A 10 15.75 2.92 3.27
C LYS A 10 14.89 1.93 4.06
N MET A 11 13.59 1.94 3.81
CA MET A 11 12.65 1.06 4.49
C MET A 11 12.34 -0.16 3.62
N SER A 12 12.76 -1.34 4.06
CA SER A 12 12.42 -2.58 3.36
C SER A 12 10.91 -2.81 3.30
N ILE A 13 10.42 -3.21 2.14
CA ILE A 13 9.02 -3.63 1.93
C ILE A 13 8.75 -4.96 2.64
N LEU A 14 9.72 -5.88 2.60
CA LEU A 14 9.60 -7.19 3.23
C LEU A 14 10.03 -7.16 4.70
N GLY A 15 9.39 -7.99 5.52
CA GLY A 15 9.75 -8.20 6.92
C GLY A 15 8.56 -8.19 7.87
N LEU A 16 8.86 -8.29 9.17
CA LEU A 16 7.87 -8.23 10.24
C LEU A 16 7.35 -6.79 10.43
N SER A 17 6.15 -6.67 11.00
CA SER A 17 5.57 -5.38 11.35
C SER A 17 6.41 -4.62 12.37
N TYR A 18 6.40 -3.29 12.27
CA TYR A 18 7.03 -2.39 13.23
C TYR A 18 6.12 -2.03 14.40
N THR A 19 4.79 -2.09 14.19
CA THR A 19 3.80 -1.61 15.16
C THR A 19 2.73 -2.65 15.42
N SER A 20 1.91 -2.38 16.45
CA SER A 20 0.71 -3.18 16.71
C SER A 20 -0.43 -2.81 15.78
N PRO A 21 -1.42 -3.71 15.55
CA PRO A 21 -2.63 -3.36 14.83
C PRO A 21 -3.39 -2.17 15.45
N PHE A 22 -3.31 -1.97 16.77
CA PHE A 22 -3.94 -0.84 17.46
C PHE A 22 -3.38 0.51 17.00
N THR A 23 -2.06 0.60 16.83
CA THR A 23 -1.42 1.81 16.28
C THR A 23 -1.93 2.09 14.86
N ALA A 24 -2.02 1.07 14.03
CA ALA A 24 -2.54 1.20 12.68
C ALA A 24 -4.03 1.58 12.64
N ILE A 25 -4.86 1.03 13.54
CA ILE A 25 -6.28 1.43 13.67
C ILE A 25 -6.39 2.92 14.01
N ARG A 26 -5.60 3.42 14.97
CA ARG A 26 -5.58 4.85 15.30
C ARG A 26 -5.22 5.71 14.10
N PHE A 27 -4.17 5.37 13.37
CA PHE A 27 -3.77 6.05 12.14
C PHE A 27 -4.91 6.10 11.11
N VAL A 28 -5.57 4.96 10.87
CA VAL A 28 -6.65 4.84 9.89
C VAL A 28 -7.84 5.70 10.28
N LEU A 29 -8.38 5.53 11.49
CA LEU A 29 -9.57 6.24 11.95
C LEU A 29 -9.31 7.76 12.07
N PHE A 30 -8.16 8.16 12.57
CA PHE A 30 -7.81 9.58 12.65
C PHE A 30 -7.62 10.20 11.26
N GLY A 31 -6.95 9.49 10.35
CA GLY A 31 -6.73 9.93 8.97
C GLY A 31 -8.03 10.13 8.20
N THR A 32 -8.96 9.18 8.30
CA THR A 32 -10.28 9.28 7.67
C THR A 32 -11.12 10.41 8.26
N THR A 33 -11.15 10.56 9.58
CA THR A 33 -11.88 11.65 10.25
C THR A 33 -11.39 13.03 9.78
N ARG A 34 -10.08 13.21 9.66
CA ARG A 34 -9.49 14.48 9.17
C ARG A 34 -9.80 14.79 7.72
N ARG A 35 -10.19 13.79 6.93
CA ARG A 35 -10.60 13.94 5.53
C ARG A 35 -12.11 14.09 5.36
N GLY A 36 -12.89 14.16 6.46
CA GLY A 36 -14.34 14.27 6.42
C GLY A 36 -15.07 12.93 6.38
N GLY A 37 -14.38 11.84 6.65
CA GLY A 37 -14.93 10.49 6.67
C GLY A 37 -14.33 9.59 5.58
N SER A 38 -14.77 8.34 5.57
CA SER A 38 -14.42 7.32 4.57
C SER A 38 -15.68 6.88 3.82
N SER A 39 -15.50 6.25 2.68
CA SER A 39 -16.56 5.51 1.98
C SER A 39 -17.01 4.26 2.75
N TRP A 40 -16.29 3.88 3.81
CA TRP A 40 -16.54 2.68 4.62
C TRP A 40 -16.84 3.04 6.08
N THR A 41 -17.49 2.12 6.78
CA THR A 41 -17.71 2.21 8.24
C THR A 41 -16.40 2.01 8.99
N ASP A 42 -16.34 2.47 10.24
CA ASP A 42 -15.18 2.23 11.12
C ASP A 42 -14.92 0.73 11.30
N LEU A 43 -15.98 -0.10 11.37
CA LEU A 43 -15.82 -1.56 11.46
C LEU A 43 -15.11 -2.12 10.23
N THR A 44 -15.50 -1.72 9.03
CA THR A 44 -14.84 -2.14 7.77
C THR A 44 -13.38 -1.69 7.74
N LEU A 45 -13.06 -0.49 8.24
CA LEU A 45 -11.69 0.01 8.33
C LEU A 45 -10.85 -0.81 9.33
N ILE A 46 -11.44 -1.21 10.45
CA ILE A 46 -10.78 -2.08 11.45
C ILE A 46 -10.52 -3.48 10.85
N GLU A 47 -11.50 -4.06 10.16
CA GLU A 47 -11.36 -5.33 9.45
C GLU A 47 -10.26 -5.28 8.39
N MET A 48 -10.16 -4.17 7.65
CA MET A 48 -9.08 -3.93 6.69
C MET A 48 -7.72 -3.95 7.38
N VAL A 49 -7.54 -3.25 8.50
CA VAL A 49 -6.27 -3.27 9.25
C VAL A 49 -5.93 -4.69 9.69
N ALA A 50 -6.89 -5.43 10.25
CA ALA A 50 -6.69 -6.81 10.67
C ALA A 50 -6.25 -7.70 9.48
N ALA A 51 -6.86 -7.53 8.31
CA ALA A 51 -6.48 -8.23 7.09
C ALA A 51 -5.04 -7.89 6.65
N TYR A 52 -4.64 -6.62 6.67
CA TYR A 52 -3.26 -6.22 6.33
C TYR A 52 -2.22 -6.86 7.26
N TYR A 53 -2.47 -6.93 8.57
CA TYR A 53 -1.53 -7.55 9.51
C TYR A 53 -1.46 -9.06 9.34
N ARG A 54 -2.60 -9.74 9.20
CA ARG A 54 -2.64 -11.19 9.01
C ARG A 54 -2.01 -11.60 7.67
N ILE A 55 -2.46 -10.99 6.56
CA ILE A 55 -1.99 -11.33 5.22
C ILE A 55 -0.55 -10.84 5.03
N GLY A 56 -0.17 -9.72 5.65
CA GLY A 56 1.21 -9.23 5.64
C GLY A 56 2.18 -10.24 6.24
N ALA A 57 1.80 -10.90 7.33
CA ALA A 57 2.59 -11.98 7.91
C ALA A 57 2.67 -13.21 6.98
N GLU A 58 1.57 -13.60 6.34
CA GLU A 58 1.53 -14.69 5.36
C GLU A 58 2.41 -14.43 4.13
N GLU A 59 2.39 -13.20 3.63
CA GLU A 59 3.10 -12.79 2.42
C GLU A 59 4.49 -12.19 2.71
N GLU A 60 4.92 -12.16 3.98
CA GLU A 60 6.21 -11.57 4.44
C GLU A 60 6.38 -10.10 4.04
N VAL A 61 5.28 -9.35 3.89
CA VAL A 61 5.25 -7.93 3.56
C VAL A 61 4.85 -7.13 4.80
N ARG A 62 5.57 -6.05 5.10
CA ARG A 62 5.26 -5.17 6.22
C ARG A 62 3.87 -4.56 6.05
N PRO A 63 2.93 -4.79 6.97
CA PRO A 63 1.56 -4.27 6.86
C PRO A 63 1.53 -2.75 6.83
N GLU A 64 2.46 -2.09 7.52
CA GLU A 64 2.56 -0.62 7.54
C GLU A 64 2.86 -0.05 6.16
N VAL A 65 3.66 -0.76 5.35
CA VAL A 65 3.94 -0.34 3.96
C VAL A 65 2.68 -0.42 3.11
N GLY A 66 1.94 -1.53 3.19
CA GLY A 66 0.67 -1.68 2.49
C GLY A 66 -0.35 -0.63 2.93
N LEU A 67 -0.55 -0.43 4.24
CA LEU A 67 -1.49 0.55 4.79
C LEU A 67 -1.10 1.99 4.43
N GLY A 68 0.18 2.35 4.57
CA GLY A 68 0.66 3.70 4.22
C GLY A 68 0.48 4.00 2.74
N GLN A 69 0.77 3.03 1.87
CA GLN A 69 0.53 3.16 0.43
C GLN A 69 -0.96 3.26 0.13
N SER A 70 -1.79 2.41 0.73
CA SER A 70 -3.24 2.44 0.56
C SER A 70 -3.83 3.79 0.98
N ALA A 71 -3.43 4.35 2.13
CA ALA A 71 -3.86 5.66 2.56
C ALA A 71 -3.53 6.75 1.54
N LYS A 72 -2.34 6.69 0.93
CA LYS A 72 -1.94 7.59 -0.14
C LYS A 72 -2.79 7.44 -1.40
N GLU A 73 -2.94 6.20 -1.90
CA GLU A 73 -3.59 5.90 -3.18
C GLU A 73 -5.10 6.15 -3.17
N THR A 74 -5.74 5.99 -2.02
CA THR A 74 -7.20 6.14 -1.85
C THR A 74 -7.61 7.45 -1.18
N GLY A 75 -6.66 8.33 -0.87
CA GLY A 75 -6.93 9.55 -0.11
C GLY A 75 -7.47 9.28 1.29
N TYR A 76 -6.87 8.35 2.05
CA TYR A 76 -7.40 7.85 3.32
C TYR A 76 -8.77 7.21 3.18
N TRP A 77 -8.92 6.34 2.17
CA TRP A 77 -10.13 5.53 1.91
C TRP A 77 -11.39 6.36 1.65
N THR A 78 -11.25 7.59 1.11
CA THR A 78 -12.35 8.39 0.57
C THR A 78 -12.74 7.95 -0.83
N PHE A 79 -11.80 7.38 -1.61
CA PHE A 79 -12.00 6.90 -2.98
C PHE A 79 -12.56 7.96 -3.93
N GLU A 80 -12.02 9.17 -3.88
CA GLU A 80 -12.44 10.29 -4.74
C GLU A 80 -11.87 10.23 -6.17
N GLY A 81 -11.00 9.24 -6.47
CA GLY A 81 -10.37 9.04 -7.78
C GLY A 81 -11.13 8.09 -8.71
N ASP A 82 -10.40 7.52 -9.68
CA ASP A 82 -10.96 6.56 -10.66
C ASP A 82 -11.36 5.22 -10.02
N VAL A 83 -10.70 4.83 -8.93
CA VAL A 83 -11.00 3.59 -8.18
C VAL A 83 -12.14 3.85 -7.20
N ARG A 84 -13.12 2.94 -7.17
CA ARG A 84 -14.28 3.00 -6.28
C ARG A 84 -14.10 2.08 -5.07
N ALA A 85 -14.70 2.44 -3.93
CA ALA A 85 -14.67 1.65 -2.71
C ALA A 85 -15.15 0.20 -2.90
N SER A 86 -16.17 -0.01 -3.75
CA SER A 86 -16.72 -1.34 -4.06
C SER A 86 -15.77 -2.28 -4.82
N GLN A 87 -14.65 -1.77 -5.32
CA GLN A 87 -13.67 -2.57 -6.05
C GLN A 87 -12.65 -3.27 -5.13
N TRP A 88 -12.57 -2.91 -3.86
CA TRP A 88 -11.54 -3.39 -2.93
C TRP A 88 -10.12 -3.22 -3.46
N ASN A 89 -9.91 -2.23 -4.33
CA ASN A 89 -8.61 -1.94 -4.94
C ASN A 89 -7.87 -0.86 -4.15
N PHE A 90 -7.07 -1.28 -3.19
CA PHE A 90 -6.41 -0.41 -2.21
C PHE A 90 -5.22 0.39 -2.75
N ALA A 91 -4.78 0.09 -3.96
CA ALA A 91 -3.53 0.65 -4.48
C ALA A 91 -3.60 1.05 -5.96
N GLY A 92 -4.81 1.19 -6.51
CA GLY A 92 -5.01 1.59 -7.90
C GLY A 92 -4.46 0.60 -8.92
N ILE A 93 -4.33 -0.69 -8.57
CA ILE A 93 -3.75 -1.70 -9.47
C ILE A 93 -4.56 -1.79 -10.76
N GLY A 94 -3.88 -1.60 -11.91
CA GLY A 94 -4.50 -1.64 -13.22
C GLY A 94 -5.27 -0.38 -13.60
N ALA A 95 -5.41 0.61 -12.72
CA ALA A 95 -5.96 1.92 -13.07
C ALA A 95 -4.93 2.70 -13.92
N THR A 96 -5.39 3.25 -15.03
CA THR A 96 -4.52 3.99 -15.97
C THR A 96 -4.93 5.44 -16.17
N GLY A 97 -5.83 5.94 -15.31
CA GLY A 97 -6.43 7.26 -15.45
C GLY A 97 -7.54 7.31 -16.51
N GLY A 98 -8.18 8.48 -16.67
CA GLY A 98 -9.19 8.70 -17.69
C GLY A 98 -10.46 7.84 -17.55
N GLY A 99 -10.86 7.55 -16.30
CA GLY A 99 -12.06 6.77 -15.99
C GLY A 99 -11.88 5.26 -16.11
N ARG A 100 -10.64 4.76 -16.16
CA ARG A 100 -10.34 3.32 -16.13
C ARG A 100 -10.08 2.86 -14.69
N PRO A 101 -11.03 2.18 -14.06
CA PRO A 101 -11.02 1.97 -12.61
C PRO A 101 -10.03 0.89 -12.13
N GLY A 102 -9.34 0.20 -13.03
CA GLY A 102 -8.42 -0.87 -12.68
C GLY A 102 -9.11 -2.18 -12.29
N ILE A 103 -8.42 -2.98 -11.49
CA ILE A 103 -8.90 -4.29 -11.06
C ILE A 103 -9.99 -4.14 -10.00
N SER A 104 -11.01 -5.01 -10.07
CA SER A 104 -11.98 -5.21 -8.99
C SER A 104 -11.73 -6.57 -8.33
N TRP A 105 -11.62 -6.58 -7.00
CA TRP A 105 -11.45 -7.79 -6.21
C TRP A 105 -12.80 -8.23 -5.63
N PRO A 106 -13.05 -9.54 -5.43
CA PRO A 106 -14.35 -10.04 -4.96
C PRO A 106 -14.63 -9.72 -3.48
N SER A 107 -13.58 -9.43 -2.70
CA SER A 107 -13.71 -9.12 -1.26
C SER A 107 -12.58 -8.20 -0.78
N LEU A 108 -12.77 -7.63 0.41
CA LEU A 108 -11.75 -6.88 1.15
C LEU A 108 -10.46 -7.70 1.28
N GLU A 109 -10.56 -8.96 1.69
CA GLU A 109 -9.42 -9.85 1.91
C GLU A 109 -8.64 -10.08 0.61
N GLU A 110 -9.33 -10.38 -0.49
CA GLU A 110 -8.69 -10.57 -1.80
C GLU A 110 -8.03 -9.28 -2.31
N GLY A 111 -8.63 -8.14 -2.04
CA GLY A 111 -8.05 -6.84 -2.35
C GLY A 111 -6.76 -6.56 -1.59
N VAL A 112 -6.75 -6.81 -0.28
CA VAL A 112 -5.55 -6.68 0.57
C VAL A 112 -4.47 -7.67 0.11
N ARG A 113 -4.85 -8.94 -0.14
CA ARG A 113 -3.92 -9.96 -0.63
C ARG A 113 -3.31 -9.58 -1.98
N GLY A 114 -4.12 -9.12 -2.91
CA GLY A 114 -3.66 -8.66 -4.22
C GLY A 114 -2.68 -7.49 -4.12
N HIS A 115 -2.95 -6.53 -3.22
CA HIS A 115 -2.06 -5.42 -2.96
C HIS A 115 -0.70 -5.87 -2.38
N LEU A 116 -0.72 -6.67 -1.30
CA LEU A 116 0.51 -7.13 -0.64
C LEU A 116 1.35 -8.02 -1.57
N ARG A 117 0.72 -8.91 -2.33
CA ARG A 117 1.41 -9.70 -3.37
C ARG A 117 2.05 -8.83 -4.44
N ARG A 118 1.38 -7.76 -4.85
CA ARG A 118 1.96 -6.80 -5.79
C ARG A 118 3.21 -6.13 -5.20
N LEU A 119 3.18 -5.72 -3.94
CA LEU A 119 4.36 -5.18 -3.23
C LEU A 119 5.49 -6.21 -3.16
N ARG A 120 5.17 -7.47 -2.83
CA ARG A 120 6.16 -8.54 -2.80
C ARG A 120 6.80 -8.79 -4.16
N MET A 121 6.03 -8.72 -5.26
CA MET A 121 6.60 -8.84 -6.62
C MET A 121 7.61 -7.73 -6.92
N TYR A 122 7.34 -6.50 -6.49
CA TYR A 122 8.31 -5.42 -6.60
C TYR A 122 9.55 -5.66 -5.75
N ALA A 123 9.39 -6.22 -4.57
CA ALA A 123 10.48 -6.38 -3.60
C ALA A 123 11.33 -7.64 -3.82
N SER A 124 10.79 -8.69 -4.45
CA SER A 124 11.48 -9.96 -4.65
C SER A 124 11.21 -10.58 -6.01
N ALA A 125 12.28 -10.94 -6.71
CA ALA A 125 12.20 -11.66 -7.98
C ALA A 125 11.71 -13.11 -7.82
N SER A 126 11.83 -13.67 -6.61
CA SER A 126 11.41 -15.04 -6.28
C SER A 126 10.00 -15.12 -5.70
N ALA A 127 9.18 -14.08 -5.87
CA ALA A 127 7.79 -14.10 -5.44
C ALA A 127 7.04 -15.26 -6.11
N PRO A 128 6.41 -16.20 -5.34
CA PRO A 128 5.94 -17.49 -5.84
C PRO A 128 4.54 -17.42 -6.48
N TYR A 129 4.23 -16.34 -7.20
CA TYR A 129 2.86 -16.13 -7.67
C TYR A 129 2.64 -16.50 -9.13
N ASP A 130 1.67 -17.36 -9.31
CA ASP A 130 1.06 -17.69 -10.61
C ASP A 130 -0.32 -16.99 -10.74
N LEU A 131 -0.41 -15.75 -10.29
CA LEU A 131 -1.62 -14.94 -10.43
C LEU A 131 -1.56 -14.20 -11.75
N ASP A 132 -2.16 -14.76 -12.75
CA ASP A 132 -2.25 -14.21 -14.11
C ASP A 132 -2.55 -12.71 -14.17
N ILE A 133 -3.48 -12.24 -13.33
CA ILE A 133 -3.91 -10.84 -13.35
C ILE A 133 -2.82 -9.88 -12.80
N LEU A 134 -2.11 -10.27 -11.75
CA LEU A 134 -1.02 -9.46 -11.19
C LEU A 134 0.21 -9.53 -12.10
N ARG A 135 0.52 -10.73 -12.62
CA ARG A 135 1.65 -10.96 -13.51
C ARG A 135 1.53 -10.18 -14.82
N ARG A 136 0.36 -10.21 -15.46
CA ARG A 136 0.12 -9.51 -16.74
C ARG A 136 0.21 -7.99 -16.61
N SER A 137 -0.04 -7.44 -15.42
CA SER A 137 -0.05 -6.00 -15.17
C SER A 137 1.28 -5.45 -14.62
N LEU A 138 2.33 -6.29 -14.46
CA LEU A 138 3.67 -5.87 -14.01
C LEU A 138 4.75 -6.37 -14.97
N PRO A 139 5.53 -5.48 -15.60
CA PRO A 139 6.69 -5.88 -16.41
C PRO A 139 7.67 -6.73 -15.59
N LEU A 140 8.20 -7.80 -16.19
CA LEU A 140 9.18 -8.68 -15.53
C LEU A 140 10.42 -7.93 -15.04
N SER A 141 10.82 -6.86 -15.72
CA SER A 141 11.94 -6.01 -15.31
C SER A 141 11.73 -5.29 -13.98
N TYR A 142 10.50 -5.26 -13.46
CA TYR A 142 10.18 -4.64 -12.17
C TYR A 142 10.18 -5.65 -11.01
N TRP A 143 10.24 -6.95 -11.31
CA TRP A 143 10.28 -7.98 -10.29
C TRP A 143 11.61 -7.92 -9.52
N GLY A 144 11.50 -7.76 -8.19
CA GLY A 144 12.67 -7.59 -7.33
C GLY A 144 13.43 -6.28 -7.50
N ALA A 145 12.93 -5.35 -8.32
CA ALA A 145 13.62 -4.10 -8.59
C ALA A 145 13.41 -3.01 -7.53
N SER A 146 12.53 -3.25 -6.56
CA SER A 146 12.20 -2.29 -5.49
C SER A 146 12.14 -3.00 -4.14
N PRO A 147 13.28 -3.41 -3.56
CA PRO A 147 13.30 -4.04 -2.23
C PRO A 147 12.87 -3.08 -1.13
N ASP A 148 13.05 -1.79 -1.33
CA ASP A 148 12.72 -0.73 -0.38
C ASP A 148 11.57 0.15 -0.89
N VAL A 149 10.86 0.78 0.05
CA VAL A 149 9.72 1.65 -0.25
C VAL A 149 10.11 2.80 -1.17
N GLU A 150 11.29 3.38 -0.96
CA GLU A 150 11.82 4.50 -1.75
C GLU A 150 12.06 4.11 -3.22
N ASP A 151 12.35 2.84 -3.49
CA ASP A 151 12.61 2.32 -4.84
C ASP A 151 11.34 2.18 -5.70
N LEU A 152 10.16 2.37 -5.11
CA LEU A 152 8.89 2.40 -5.83
C LEU A 152 8.75 3.63 -6.75
N GLY A 153 9.58 4.67 -6.53
CA GLY A 153 9.63 5.85 -7.38
C GLY A 153 10.02 5.52 -8.83
N GLY A 154 9.27 6.00 -9.80
CA GLY A 154 9.48 5.71 -11.22
C GLY A 154 9.07 4.30 -11.67
N ARG A 155 8.65 3.42 -10.73
CA ARG A 155 8.23 2.04 -11.03
C ARG A 155 6.77 1.78 -10.70
N TRP A 156 6.35 2.05 -9.47
CA TRP A 156 4.92 2.00 -9.13
C TRP A 156 4.15 3.15 -9.77
N ALA A 157 4.67 4.35 -9.64
CA ALA A 157 4.15 5.55 -10.26
C ALA A 157 5.25 6.30 -11.01
N LYS A 158 4.89 7.14 -11.99
CA LYS A 158 5.85 7.90 -12.83
C LYS A 158 6.72 8.87 -12.02
N SER A 159 6.23 9.38 -10.88
CA SER A 159 6.99 10.29 -10.02
C SER A 159 8.20 9.60 -9.39
N PRO A 160 9.41 10.15 -9.55
CA PRO A 160 10.60 9.59 -8.91
C PRO A 160 10.56 9.72 -7.37
N THR A 161 9.76 10.65 -6.84
CA THR A 161 9.60 10.88 -5.38
C THR A 161 8.43 10.10 -4.80
N TYR A 162 7.79 9.23 -5.57
CA TYR A 162 6.62 8.47 -5.14
C TYR A 162 6.90 7.65 -3.86
N GLY A 163 7.99 6.87 -3.87
CA GLY A 163 8.37 6.04 -2.72
C GLY A 163 8.67 6.86 -1.46
N ILE A 164 9.31 8.03 -1.61
CA ILE A 164 9.52 8.96 -0.50
C ILE A 164 8.18 9.42 0.09
N SER A 165 7.22 9.73 -0.77
CA SER A 165 5.88 10.10 -0.32
C SER A 165 5.17 8.95 0.42
N VAL A 166 5.23 7.71 -0.09
CA VAL A 166 4.70 6.53 0.62
C VAL A 166 5.36 6.39 1.99
N ARG A 167 6.70 6.53 2.06
CA ARG A 167 7.46 6.46 3.31
C ARG A 167 6.94 7.46 4.37
N GLN A 168 6.52 8.66 3.97
CA GLN A 168 5.95 9.65 4.88
C GLN A 168 4.66 9.14 5.53
N TYR A 169 3.76 8.51 4.77
CA TYR A 169 2.55 7.89 5.33
C TYR A 169 2.89 6.74 6.30
N VAL A 170 3.86 5.90 5.94
CA VAL A 170 4.32 4.82 6.81
C VAL A 170 4.91 5.38 8.11
N ASN A 171 5.76 6.40 8.05
CA ASN A 171 6.31 7.04 9.24
C ASN A 171 5.22 7.66 10.12
N THR A 172 4.21 8.29 9.52
CA THR A 172 3.06 8.82 10.27
C THR A 172 2.31 7.69 10.99
N LEU A 173 2.09 6.55 10.31
CA LEU A 173 1.47 5.39 10.93
C LEU A 173 2.29 4.86 12.12
N ILE A 174 3.60 4.70 11.95
CA ILE A 174 4.49 4.15 12.99
C ILE A 174 4.52 5.07 14.23
N SER A 175 4.32 6.37 14.03
CA SER A 175 4.36 7.40 15.10
C SER A 175 2.99 7.71 15.72
N SER A 176 1.90 6.99 15.33
CA SER A 176 0.52 7.27 15.73
C SER A 176 0.14 6.80 17.15
#